data_bc9de222369176637ac5424a7b6ab604
#
_entry.id   bc9de222369176637ac5424a7b6ab604
#
_cell.length_a   1.000
_cell.length_b   1.000
_cell.length_c   1.000
_cell.angle_alpha   90.00
_cell.angle_beta   90.00
_cell.angle_gamma   90.00
#
_symmetry.space_group_name_H-M   'P 1'
#
loop_
_entity.id
_entity.type
_entity.pdbx_description
1 polymer ?
#
loop_
_entity_poly.entity_id
_entity_poly.type
_entity_poly.pdbx_seq_one_letter_code
_entity_poly.pdbx_strand_id
1 'polypeptide(L)'
;MIMKELVVIIPMNEFGKENIELLNKAVESVPSELNVLLSVPSGTDGKKLKGISDRLGVVSESEGSSFAELVNAAVNTIEEKWFSILEFDDTYTPIWYDNAKKYIEFMPSTSVFMYLEDITDFNDGKYIGFGNEAAWASAFSNEIGFIDNDCLQNYFDFYMTGSIFNTADWKEVGGLKPSIKITFWYEWLLRATNKNKTVYVIPKVGYNHKLGRKGSLIETYKSTIGQEETQWWFDLAKREYFYKEDRKKEYKKEEPEKEEEQ
;
A
#
# COMPACT_ATOMS: atom_id res chain seq x y z
N MET A 1 24.64 1.13 5.73
CA MET A 1 23.93 1.38 6.99
C MET A 1 22.41 1.18 6.84
N ILE A 2 21.81 1.43 5.67
CA ILE A 2 20.36 1.25 5.39
C ILE A 2 19.89 -0.22 5.45
N MET A 3 20.79 -1.20 5.21
CA MET A 3 20.45 -2.64 5.12
C MET A 3 19.79 -3.25 6.37
N LYS A 4 19.98 -2.67 7.56
CA LYS A 4 19.32 -3.12 8.81
C LYS A 4 18.05 -2.34 9.15
N GLU A 5 17.67 -1.38 8.31
CA GLU A 5 16.55 -0.47 8.58
C GLU A 5 15.32 -0.76 7.72
N LEU A 6 15.38 -1.73 6.80
CA LEU A 6 14.28 -2.10 5.91
C LEU A 6 13.93 -3.58 6.07
N VAL A 7 12.65 -3.86 6.30
CA VAL A 7 12.09 -5.21 6.37
C VAL A 7 10.96 -5.38 5.35
N VAL A 8 10.81 -6.59 4.81
CA VAL A 8 9.70 -6.95 3.92
C VAL A 8 8.66 -7.74 4.71
N ILE A 9 7.39 -7.35 4.58
CA ILE A 9 6.23 -8.00 5.21
C ILE A 9 5.42 -8.69 4.11
N ILE A 10 5.10 -9.97 4.31
CA ILE A 10 4.22 -10.75 3.44
C ILE A 10 2.98 -11.14 4.25
N PRO A 11 1.81 -10.51 4.05
CA PRO A 11 0.57 -10.93 4.68
C PRO A 11 -0.01 -12.16 3.95
N MET A 12 -0.38 -13.20 4.69
CA MET A 12 -0.92 -14.43 4.10
C MET A 12 -1.92 -15.11 5.02
N ASN A 13 -3.10 -15.43 4.50
CA ASN A 13 -4.17 -16.16 5.21
C ASN A 13 -4.62 -17.42 4.46
N GLU A 14 -4.10 -17.67 3.28
CA GLU A 14 -4.44 -18.79 2.42
C GLU A 14 -3.27 -19.78 2.35
N PHE A 15 -3.49 -21.01 2.82
CA PHE A 15 -2.44 -22.02 2.94
C PHE A 15 -2.79 -23.26 2.09
N GLY A 16 -2.16 -23.38 0.97
CA GLY A 16 -2.21 -24.56 0.09
C GLY A 16 -0.83 -24.78 -0.52
N LYS A 17 -0.59 -25.95 -1.08
CA LYS A 17 0.72 -26.28 -1.67
C LYS A 17 1.10 -25.25 -2.74
N GLU A 18 0.17 -24.88 -3.60
CA GLU A 18 0.39 -23.88 -4.67
C GLU A 18 0.73 -22.51 -4.10
N ASN A 19 0.00 -22.06 -3.06
CA ASN A 19 0.25 -20.77 -2.41
C ASN A 19 1.62 -20.74 -1.69
N ILE A 20 2.05 -21.87 -1.11
CA ILE A 20 3.40 -21.98 -0.54
C ILE A 20 4.49 -21.90 -1.63
N GLU A 21 4.26 -22.48 -2.81
CA GLU A 21 5.18 -22.36 -3.94
C GLU A 21 5.27 -20.91 -4.45
N LEU A 22 4.15 -20.19 -4.51
CA LEU A 22 4.10 -18.77 -4.84
C LEU A 22 4.82 -17.93 -3.79
N LEU A 23 4.53 -18.14 -2.50
CA LEU A 23 5.22 -17.47 -1.39
C LEU A 23 6.75 -17.63 -1.49
N ASN A 24 7.23 -18.85 -1.75
CA ASN A 24 8.66 -19.08 -1.86
C ASN A 24 9.30 -18.32 -3.04
N LYS A 25 8.60 -18.20 -4.18
CA LYS A 25 9.03 -17.35 -5.31
C LYS A 25 9.03 -15.87 -4.95
N ALA A 26 8.02 -15.40 -4.21
CA ALA A 26 7.99 -14.05 -3.70
C ALA A 26 9.22 -13.77 -2.81
N VAL A 27 9.52 -14.66 -1.87
CA VAL A 27 10.70 -14.56 -0.98
C VAL A 27 12.01 -14.60 -1.76
N GLU A 28 12.13 -15.41 -2.82
CA GLU A 28 13.31 -15.46 -3.68
C GLU A 28 13.58 -14.13 -4.40
N SER A 29 12.53 -13.35 -4.67
CA SER A 29 12.67 -12.01 -5.28
C SER A 29 13.18 -10.95 -4.31
N VAL A 30 13.11 -11.20 -2.99
CA VAL A 30 13.62 -10.29 -1.97
C VAL A 30 15.13 -10.44 -1.84
N PRO A 31 15.92 -9.35 -1.89
CA PRO A 31 17.36 -9.38 -1.65
C PRO A 31 17.75 -10.14 -0.38
N SER A 32 18.82 -10.92 -0.44
CA SER A 32 19.24 -11.84 0.64
C SER A 32 19.62 -11.13 1.93
N GLU A 33 20.03 -9.88 1.85
CA GLU A 33 20.41 -9.04 2.97
C GLU A 33 19.22 -8.47 3.77
N LEU A 34 17.98 -8.57 3.25
CA LEU A 34 16.77 -8.08 3.93
C LEU A 34 16.09 -9.18 4.74
N ASN A 35 15.58 -8.81 5.90
CA ASN A 35 14.67 -9.63 6.66
C ASN A 35 13.31 -9.70 5.96
N VAL A 36 12.67 -10.88 6.04
CA VAL A 36 11.32 -11.10 5.50
C VAL A 36 10.45 -11.68 6.61
N LEU A 37 9.31 -11.03 6.86
CA LEU A 37 8.33 -11.45 7.85
C LEU A 37 7.06 -11.94 7.16
N LEU A 38 6.64 -13.16 7.48
CA LEU A 38 5.35 -13.72 7.09
C LEU A 38 4.33 -13.42 8.18
N SER A 39 3.33 -12.59 7.89
CA SER A 39 2.23 -12.32 8.82
C SER A 39 1.06 -13.24 8.54
N VAL A 40 0.66 -13.99 9.57
CA VAL A 40 -0.42 -14.99 9.49
C VAL A 40 -1.43 -14.79 10.62
N PRO A 41 -2.69 -15.26 10.47
CA PRO A 41 -3.65 -15.23 11.57
C PRO A 41 -3.15 -15.97 12.81
N SER A 42 -3.48 -15.46 14.00
CA SER A 42 -3.19 -16.09 15.27
C SER A 42 -3.77 -17.53 15.32
N GLY A 43 -2.99 -18.44 15.88
CA GLY A 43 -3.39 -19.85 15.94
C GLY A 43 -3.28 -20.63 14.63
N THR A 44 -2.62 -20.06 13.61
CA THR A 44 -2.34 -20.80 12.36
C THR A 44 -1.53 -22.07 12.67
N ASP A 45 -2.07 -23.25 12.28
CA ASP A 45 -1.40 -24.54 12.48
C ASP A 45 -0.06 -24.58 11.72
N GLY A 46 1.03 -24.88 12.42
CA GLY A 46 2.36 -25.01 11.82
C GLY A 46 2.45 -26.04 10.69
N LYS A 47 1.51 -27.01 10.63
CA LYS A 47 1.42 -27.93 9.49
C LYS A 47 1.06 -27.22 8.18
N LYS A 48 0.31 -26.11 8.26
CA LYS A 48 -0.04 -25.28 7.10
C LYS A 48 1.16 -24.50 6.55
N LEU A 49 2.16 -24.26 7.39
CA LEU A 49 3.40 -23.58 7.04
C LEU A 49 4.52 -24.54 6.60
N LYS A 50 4.20 -25.83 6.42
CA LYS A 50 5.19 -26.80 5.97
C LYS A 50 5.67 -26.47 4.54
N GLY A 51 6.99 -26.35 4.39
CA GLY A 51 7.63 -26.08 3.10
C GLY A 51 7.81 -24.61 2.77
N ILE A 52 7.55 -23.69 3.72
CA ILE A 52 7.95 -22.29 3.57
C ILE A 52 9.48 -22.15 3.62
N SER A 53 9.99 -21.09 3.04
CA SER A 53 11.43 -20.74 3.07
C SER A 53 11.93 -20.51 4.49
N ASP A 54 13.12 -21.04 4.79
CA ASP A 54 13.82 -20.80 6.07
C ASP A 54 14.24 -19.33 6.30
N ARG A 55 14.14 -18.50 5.26
CA ARG A 55 14.36 -17.04 5.35
C ARG A 55 13.23 -16.29 6.07
N LEU A 56 12.06 -16.92 6.23
CA LEU A 56 10.88 -16.25 6.78
C LEU A 56 10.86 -16.28 8.31
N GLY A 57 10.85 -15.10 8.93
CA GLY A 57 10.32 -14.93 10.28
C GLY A 57 8.79 -14.99 10.24
N VAL A 58 8.15 -15.69 11.19
CA VAL A 58 6.68 -15.79 11.25
C VAL A 58 6.14 -14.90 12.34
N VAL A 59 5.19 -14.02 12.00
CA VAL A 59 4.41 -13.20 12.92
C VAL A 59 2.97 -13.70 12.90
N SER A 60 2.45 -14.09 14.05
CA SER A 60 1.10 -14.65 14.21
C SER A 60 0.29 -13.94 15.29
N GLU A 61 0.42 -12.61 15.36
CA GLU A 61 -0.24 -11.77 16.37
C GLU A 61 -1.58 -11.19 15.92
N SER A 62 -1.95 -11.39 14.64
CA SER A 62 -3.22 -10.89 14.12
C SER A 62 -4.40 -11.74 14.60
N GLU A 63 -5.33 -11.14 15.34
CA GLU A 63 -6.58 -11.80 15.71
C GLU A 63 -7.50 -12.02 14.51
N GLY A 64 -7.43 -11.13 13.51
CA GLY A 64 -8.17 -11.24 12.25
C GLY A 64 -7.35 -11.86 11.12
N SER A 65 -8.00 -12.07 9.98
CA SER A 65 -7.39 -12.70 8.82
C SER A 65 -7.44 -11.84 7.54
N SER A 66 -7.95 -10.61 7.63
CA SER A 66 -7.95 -9.70 6.48
C SER A 66 -6.54 -9.19 6.21
N PHE A 67 -6.30 -8.79 4.96
CA PHE A 67 -5.03 -8.17 4.56
C PHE A 67 -4.63 -7.01 5.49
N ALA A 68 -5.58 -6.12 5.77
CA ALA A 68 -5.34 -4.96 6.64
C ALA A 68 -4.93 -5.37 8.07
N GLU A 69 -5.58 -6.37 8.66
CA GLU A 69 -5.27 -6.86 10.00
C GLU A 69 -3.88 -7.51 10.06
N LEU A 70 -3.54 -8.32 9.05
CA LEU A 70 -2.23 -8.96 8.96
C LEU A 70 -1.09 -7.95 8.80
N VAL A 71 -1.27 -6.95 7.92
CA VAL A 71 -0.29 -5.87 7.74
C VAL A 71 -0.13 -5.08 9.03
N ASN A 72 -1.22 -4.66 9.65
CA ASN A 72 -1.17 -3.87 10.88
C ASN A 72 -0.49 -4.63 12.02
N ALA A 73 -0.79 -5.92 12.20
CA ALA A 73 -0.15 -6.76 13.21
C ALA A 73 1.37 -6.81 13.00
N ALA A 74 1.82 -7.09 11.79
CA ALA A 74 3.25 -7.15 11.48
C ALA A 74 3.95 -5.81 11.70
N VAL A 75 3.37 -4.69 11.23
CA VAL A 75 3.97 -3.35 11.40
C VAL A 75 4.09 -2.95 12.87
N ASN A 76 3.22 -3.45 13.73
CA ASN A 76 3.29 -3.20 15.17
C ASN A 76 4.46 -3.92 15.85
N THR A 77 4.98 -5.01 15.27
CA THR A 77 6.09 -5.80 15.85
C THR A 77 7.47 -5.36 15.38
N ILE A 78 7.57 -4.58 14.30
CA ILE A 78 8.86 -4.18 13.72
C ILE A 78 9.41 -2.91 14.36
N GLU A 79 10.74 -2.86 14.46
CA GLU A 79 11.52 -1.71 14.91
C GLU A 79 12.26 -1.02 13.76
N GLU A 80 12.30 -1.65 12.60
CA GLU A 80 12.95 -1.12 11.41
C GLU A 80 12.32 0.22 11.00
N LYS A 81 13.16 1.14 10.54
CA LYS A 81 12.74 2.48 10.11
C LYS A 81 11.83 2.44 8.88
N TRP A 82 12.03 1.43 8.03
CA TRP A 82 11.31 1.26 6.78
C TRP A 82 10.76 -0.15 6.66
N PHE A 83 9.61 -0.28 6.03
CA PHE A 83 9.09 -1.58 5.62
C PHE A 83 8.51 -1.52 4.21
N SER A 84 8.40 -2.67 3.58
CA SER A 84 7.68 -2.85 2.32
C SER A 84 6.71 -4.01 2.46
N ILE A 85 5.63 -3.97 1.70
CA ILE A 85 4.62 -5.03 1.67
C ILE A 85 4.73 -5.74 0.32
N LEU A 86 4.90 -7.05 0.36
CA LEU A 86 4.95 -7.93 -0.80
C LEU A 86 3.78 -8.91 -0.72
N GLU A 87 2.96 -8.97 -1.76
CA GLU A 87 1.94 -10.02 -1.86
C GLU A 87 2.59 -11.38 -2.18
N PHE A 88 2.07 -12.46 -1.61
CA PHE A 88 2.72 -13.77 -1.70
C PHE A 88 2.72 -14.38 -3.12
N ASP A 89 1.93 -13.85 -4.03
CA ASP A 89 1.84 -14.27 -5.44
C ASP A 89 2.54 -13.31 -6.42
N ASP A 90 3.13 -12.22 -5.92
CA ASP A 90 3.85 -11.21 -6.67
C ASP A 90 5.38 -11.29 -6.47
N THR A 91 6.13 -10.41 -7.13
CA THR A 91 7.59 -10.37 -6.99
C THR A 91 8.15 -8.95 -7.15
N TYR A 92 9.27 -8.67 -6.47
CA TYR A 92 10.07 -7.49 -6.80
C TYR A 92 10.86 -7.69 -8.09
N THR A 93 11.13 -6.58 -8.79
CA THR A 93 12.09 -6.58 -9.89
C THR A 93 13.53 -6.54 -9.36
N PRO A 94 14.54 -6.98 -10.13
CA PRO A 94 15.94 -6.96 -9.68
C PRO A 94 16.47 -5.58 -9.31
N ILE A 95 15.86 -4.50 -9.80
CA ILE A 95 16.31 -3.12 -9.55
C ILE A 95 15.60 -2.45 -8.37
N TRP A 96 14.60 -3.10 -7.78
CA TRP A 96 13.76 -2.52 -6.71
C TRP A 96 14.61 -2.00 -5.55
N TYR A 97 15.46 -2.85 -4.97
CA TYR A 97 16.21 -2.50 -3.76
C TYR A 97 17.29 -1.44 -3.98
N ASP A 98 18.00 -1.48 -5.11
CA ASP A 98 19.02 -0.48 -5.39
C ASP A 98 18.42 0.91 -5.61
N ASN A 99 17.25 0.98 -6.24
CA ASN A 99 16.52 2.23 -6.33
C ASN A 99 15.95 2.65 -4.96
N ALA A 100 15.43 1.71 -4.15
CA ALA A 100 15.02 1.99 -2.77
C ALA A 100 16.10 2.73 -1.99
N LYS A 101 17.28 2.16 -1.91
CA LYS A 101 18.45 2.74 -1.22
C LYS A 101 18.75 4.16 -1.72
N LYS A 102 18.85 4.30 -3.04
CA LYS A 102 19.18 5.57 -3.68
C LYS A 102 18.16 6.67 -3.35
N TYR A 103 16.85 6.36 -3.44
CA TYR A 103 15.81 7.38 -3.21
C TYR A 103 15.63 7.70 -1.73
N ILE A 104 15.78 6.73 -0.83
CA ILE A 104 15.79 6.97 0.62
C ILE A 104 16.96 7.88 1.02
N GLU A 105 18.14 7.68 0.44
CA GLU A 105 19.32 8.55 0.68
C GLU A 105 19.11 9.95 0.11
N PHE A 106 18.53 10.06 -1.08
CA PHE A 106 18.33 11.33 -1.76
C PHE A 106 17.20 12.17 -1.16
N MET A 107 16.11 11.53 -0.70
CA MET A 107 14.93 12.19 -0.14
C MET A 107 14.53 11.57 1.22
N PRO A 108 15.37 11.72 2.27
CA PRO A 108 15.19 11.00 3.54
C PRO A 108 13.96 11.42 4.35
N SER A 109 13.31 12.53 3.99
CA SER A 109 12.08 13.03 4.61
C SER A 109 10.80 12.53 3.95
N THR A 110 10.91 11.79 2.85
CA THR A 110 9.73 11.20 2.18
C THR A 110 9.13 10.09 3.05
N SER A 111 7.82 10.10 3.21
CA SER A 111 7.11 9.12 4.05
C SER A 111 6.87 7.81 3.31
N VAL A 112 6.63 7.87 1.99
CA VAL A 112 6.36 6.71 1.15
C VAL A 112 7.07 6.82 -0.19
N PHE A 113 7.72 5.75 -0.59
CA PHE A 113 8.22 5.58 -1.95
C PHE A 113 7.42 4.49 -2.64
N MET A 114 6.65 4.85 -3.66
CA MET A 114 5.96 3.92 -4.53
C MET A 114 6.82 3.61 -5.75
N TYR A 115 6.46 2.58 -6.50
CA TYR A 115 7.09 2.24 -7.76
C TYR A 115 6.07 2.21 -8.89
N LEU A 116 6.55 2.33 -10.11
CA LEU A 116 5.78 1.83 -11.26
C LEU A 116 5.72 0.30 -11.17
N GLU A 117 4.61 -0.26 -11.58
CA GLU A 117 4.37 -1.70 -11.55
C GLU A 117 4.14 -2.23 -12.95
N ASP A 118 4.73 -3.37 -13.27
CA ASP A 118 4.30 -4.20 -14.39
C ASP A 118 3.11 -5.06 -13.95
N ILE A 119 2.01 -4.97 -14.68
CA ILE A 119 0.79 -5.73 -14.41
C ILE A 119 0.64 -6.81 -15.47
N THR A 120 0.55 -8.06 -15.03
CA THR A 120 0.39 -9.23 -15.88
C THR A 120 -0.80 -10.08 -15.45
N ASP A 121 -1.40 -10.81 -16.38
CA ASP A 121 -2.41 -11.82 -16.06
C ASP A 121 -1.77 -13.00 -15.33
N PHE A 122 -2.37 -13.42 -14.24
CA PHE A 122 -1.86 -14.51 -13.40
C PHE A 122 -1.81 -15.87 -14.14
N ASN A 123 -2.78 -16.13 -15.03
CA ASN A 123 -2.97 -17.43 -15.63
C ASN A 123 -2.06 -17.69 -16.83
N ASP A 124 -1.85 -16.67 -17.68
CA ASP A 124 -1.07 -16.80 -18.91
C ASP A 124 0.18 -15.92 -18.98
N GLY A 125 0.39 -15.07 -17.96
CA GLY A 125 1.54 -14.16 -17.88
C GLY A 125 1.49 -13.01 -18.90
N LYS A 126 0.35 -12.81 -19.57
CA LYS A 126 0.21 -11.77 -20.57
C LYS A 126 0.27 -10.39 -19.91
N TYR A 127 1.06 -9.50 -20.48
CA TYR A 127 1.14 -8.12 -20.05
C TYR A 127 -0.21 -7.40 -20.22
N ILE A 128 -0.66 -6.74 -19.15
CA ILE A 128 -1.92 -5.98 -19.10
C ILE A 128 -1.63 -4.48 -19.20
N GLY A 129 -0.65 -3.97 -18.44
CA GLY A 129 -0.34 -2.55 -18.38
C GLY A 129 0.63 -2.18 -17.26
N PHE A 130 0.73 -0.89 -16.99
CA PHE A 130 1.49 -0.34 -15.87
C PHE A 130 0.56 0.14 -14.76
N GLY A 131 0.98 -0.05 -13.51
CA GLY A 131 0.41 0.63 -12.35
C GLY A 131 1.19 1.89 -11.98
N ASN A 132 0.52 2.85 -11.35
CA ASN A 132 1.07 4.08 -10.78
C ASN A 132 1.65 5.11 -11.78
N GLU A 133 1.54 4.90 -13.08
CA GLU A 133 2.08 5.82 -14.08
C GLU A 133 1.39 7.21 -14.04
N ALA A 134 0.13 7.25 -13.60
CA ALA A 134 -0.64 8.50 -13.49
C ALA A 134 0.02 9.53 -12.57
N ALA A 135 0.79 9.11 -11.58
CA ALA A 135 1.52 10.01 -10.68
C ALA A 135 2.64 10.80 -11.37
N TRP A 136 2.98 10.46 -12.61
CA TRP A 136 3.92 11.21 -13.46
C TRP A 136 3.25 12.23 -14.33
N ALA A 137 1.94 12.18 -14.50
CA ALA A 137 1.21 13.14 -15.31
C ALA A 137 1.02 14.45 -14.52
N SER A 138 1.60 15.55 -14.96
CA SER A 138 1.45 16.87 -14.34
C SER A 138 0.00 17.35 -14.23
N ALA A 139 -0.93 16.72 -14.94
CA ALA A 139 -2.37 16.97 -14.84
C ALA A 139 -3.01 16.42 -13.55
N PHE A 140 -2.33 15.53 -12.84
CA PHE A 140 -2.88 14.83 -11.66
C PHE A 140 -2.29 15.32 -10.34
N SER A 141 -1.12 15.97 -10.33
CA SER A 141 -0.50 16.51 -9.12
C SER A 141 0.15 17.86 -9.38
N ASN A 142 0.38 18.64 -8.32
CA ASN A 142 1.07 19.93 -8.41
C ASN A 142 2.56 19.79 -8.75
N GLU A 143 3.15 18.63 -8.42
CA GLU A 143 4.55 18.33 -8.68
C GLU A 143 4.69 16.91 -9.25
N ILE A 144 5.43 16.77 -10.35
CA ILE A 144 5.62 15.48 -11.05
C ILE A 144 6.26 14.45 -10.12
N GLY A 145 5.64 13.29 -10.06
CA GLY A 145 6.12 12.16 -9.23
C GLY A 145 5.59 12.17 -7.81
N PHE A 146 4.96 13.24 -7.34
CA PHE A 146 4.33 13.28 -6.01
C PHE A 146 2.83 13.00 -6.10
N ILE A 147 2.32 12.30 -5.10
CA ILE A 147 0.90 12.11 -4.89
C ILE A 147 0.46 13.08 -3.79
N ASP A 148 -0.39 14.01 -4.15
CA ASP A 148 -0.99 15.00 -3.26
C ASP A 148 -2.52 14.88 -3.24
N ASN A 149 -3.18 15.74 -2.47
CA ASN A 149 -4.64 15.76 -2.40
C ASN A 149 -5.29 16.07 -3.75
N ASP A 150 -4.70 16.92 -4.58
CA ASP A 150 -5.24 17.27 -5.89
C ASP A 150 -5.16 16.07 -6.84
N CYS A 151 -4.05 15.33 -6.79
CA CYS A 151 -3.91 14.07 -7.51
C CYS A 151 -5.02 13.08 -7.10
N LEU A 152 -5.24 12.89 -5.80
CA LEU A 152 -6.23 11.94 -5.27
C LEU A 152 -7.68 12.35 -5.53
N GLN A 153 -7.97 13.60 -5.82
CA GLN A 153 -9.30 14.02 -6.27
C GLN A 153 -9.63 13.56 -7.69
N ASN A 154 -8.61 13.47 -8.54
CA ASN A 154 -8.76 13.19 -9.97
C ASN A 154 -8.43 11.75 -10.34
N TYR A 155 -7.60 11.08 -9.52
CA TYR A 155 -7.16 9.72 -9.77
C TYR A 155 -7.09 8.93 -8.46
N PHE A 156 -7.54 7.68 -8.48
CA PHE A 156 -7.67 6.84 -7.28
C PHE A 156 -7.13 5.41 -7.45
N ASP A 157 -6.75 5.01 -8.66
CA ASP A 157 -6.32 3.64 -8.97
C ASP A 157 -4.80 3.49 -8.77
N PHE A 158 -4.37 3.63 -7.51
CA PHE A 158 -2.98 3.45 -7.10
C PHE A 158 -2.75 2.09 -6.47
N TYR A 159 -1.64 1.48 -6.84
CA TYR A 159 -1.14 0.24 -6.25
C TYR A 159 -0.07 0.56 -5.22
N MET A 160 -0.23 0.07 -3.99
CA MET A 160 0.65 0.37 -2.87
C MET A 160 1.52 -0.81 -2.45
N THR A 161 1.26 -2.01 -2.97
CA THR A 161 2.14 -3.17 -2.79
C THR A 161 3.47 -2.91 -3.47
N GLY A 162 4.57 -3.41 -2.89
CA GLY A 162 5.91 -3.07 -3.36
C GLY A 162 6.43 -1.69 -2.94
N SER A 163 5.58 -0.82 -2.41
CA SER A 163 5.98 0.48 -1.87
C SER A 163 6.80 0.34 -0.59
N ILE A 164 7.58 1.37 -0.29
CA ILE A 164 8.39 1.45 0.93
C ILE A 164 7.81 2.54 1.82
N PHE A 165 7.48 2.18 3.04
CA PHE A 165 6.85 3.05 4.01
C PHE A 165 7.80 3.39 5.15
N ASN A 166 7.81 4.64 5.57
CA ASN A 166 8.42 5.03 6.85
C ASN A 166 7.54 4.51 7.99
N THR A 167 8.12 3.68 8.88
CA THR A 167 7.38 3.01 9.96
C THR A 167 6.76 3.99 10.96
N ALA A 168 7.48 5.06 11.30
CA ALA A 168 6.97 6.08 12.22
C ALA A 168 5.80 6.85 11.61
N ASP A 169 5.92 7.25 10.35
CA ASP A 169 4.86 7.96 9.62
C ASP A 169 3.63 7.07 9.43
N TRP A 170 3.83 5.78 9.11
CA TRP A 170 2.72 4.81 9.04
C TRP A 170 1.96 4.72 10.36
N LYS A 171 2.68 4.61 11.49
CA LYS A 171 2.07 4.54 12.82
C LYS A 171 1.36 5.86 13.19
N GLU A 172 1.89 7.00 12.79
CA GLU A 172 1.25 8.31 12.99
C GLU A 172 -0.02 8.49 12.13
N VAL A 173 0.01 8.07 10.87
CA VAL A 173 -1.18 8.07 9.99
C VAL A 173 -2.25 7.12 10.56
N GLY A 174 -1.82 6.06 11.21
CA GLY A 174 -2.64 4.92 11.65
C GLY A 174 -2.81 3.91 10.52
N GLY A 175 -2.61 2.65 10.80
CA GLY A 175 -2.60 1.54 9.83
C GLY A 175 -3.80 1.47 8.88
N LEU A 176 -3.93 0.40 8.16
CA LEU A 176 -5.10 0.16 7.29
C LEU A 176 -6.36 -0.07 8.14
N LYS A 177 -7.51 0.39 7.67
CA LYS A 177 -8.81 0.17 8.33
C LYS A 177 -9.39 -1.18 7.90
N PRO A 178 -9.53 -2.19 8.77
CA PRO A 178 -10.02 -3.52 8.40
C PRO A 178 -11.48 -3.52 7.90
N SER A 179 -12.24 -2.51 8.29
CA SER A 179 -13.64 -2.34 7.84
C SER A 179 -13.75 -1.95 6.36
N ILE A 180 -12.69 -1.41 5.76
CA ILE A 180 -12.65 -1.02 4.36
C ILE A 180 -12.06 -2.17 3.53
N LYS A 181 -12.82 -2.68 2.56
CA LYS A 181 -12.49 -3.94 1.87
C LYS A 181 -11.69 -3.74 0.58
N ILE A 182 -12.07 -2.76 -0.24
CA ILE A 182 -11.48 -2.58 -1.58
C ILE A 182 -10.62 -1.33 -1.65
N THR A 183 -11.08 -0.24 -1.03
CA THR A 183 -10.49 1.10 -1.19
C THR A 183 -9.56 1.48 -0.04
N PHE A 184 -9.08 0.50 0.73
CA PHE A 184 -8.25 0.75 1.91
C PHE A 184 -6.93 1.47 1.58
N TRP A 185 -6.32 1.22 0.43
CA TRP A 185 -5.13 1.94 -0.02
C TRP A 185 -5.43 3.40 -0.36
N TYR A 186 -6.51 3.63 -1.09
CA TYR A 186 -6.95 4.98 -1.41
C TYR A 186 -7.30 5.77 -0.14
N GLU A 187 -8.04 5.17 0.79
CA GLU A 187 -8.37 5.77 2.07
C GLU A 187 -7.10 6.09 2.88
N TRP A 188 -6.13 5.19 2.89
CA TRP A 188 -4.87 5.42 3.58
C TRP A 188 -4.08 6.58 2.96
N LEU A 189 -4.00 6.66 1.63
CA LEU A 189 -3.36 7.76 0.91
C LEU A 189 -4.02 9.11 1.23
N LEU A 190 -5.35 9.17 1.27
CA LEU A 190 -6.09 10.37 1.67
C LEU A 190 -5.71 10.82 3.08
N ARG A 191 -5.62 9.90 4.04
CA ARG A 191 -5.17 10.22 5.41
C ARG A 191 -3.72 10.68 5.45
N ALA A 192 -2.84 10.02 4.73
CA ALA A 192 -1.43 10.34 4.69
C ALA A 192 -1.21 11.75 4.13
N THR A 193 -1.78 12.06 2.96
CA THR A 193 -1.66 13.39 2.34
C THR A 193 -2.35 14.48 3.15
N ASN A 194 -3.49 14.20 3.78
CA ASN A 194 -4.16 15.13 4.69
C ASN A 194 -3.32 15.46 5.94
N LYS A 195 -2.44 14.54 6.36
CA LYS A 195 -1.45 14.75 7.43
C LYS A 195 -0.11 15.28 6.92
N ASN A 196 -0.07 15.79 5.70
CA ASN A 196 1.13 16.32 5.03
C ASN A 196 2.28 15.28 4.92
N LYS A 197 1.95 13.99 4.82
CA LYS A 197 2.94 12.95 4.55
C LYS A 197 3.28 12.97 3.07
N THR A 198 4.57 12.94 2.77
CA THR A 198 5.08 12.99 1.40
C THR A 198 5.05 11.60 0.77
N VAL A 199 4.39 11.47 -0.37
CA VAL A 199 4.31 10.24 -1.16
C VAL A 199 4.94 10.50 -2.53
N TYR A 200 5.97 9.75 -2.86
CA TYR A 200 6.72 9.90 -4.11
C TYR A 200 6.76 8.61 -4.92
N VAL A 201 6.54 8.69 -6.22
CA VAL A 201 6.64 7.54 -7.13
C VAL A 201 8.00 7.52 -7.80
N ILE A 202 8.79 6.49 -7.49
CA ILE A 202 10.07 6.22 -8.16
C ILE A 202 9.79 5.84 -9.62
N PRO A 203 10.39 6.55 -10.63
CA PRO A 203 10.11 6.32 -12.05
C PRO A 203 10.80 5.06 -12.59
N LYS A 204 10.63 3.96 -11.90
CA LYS A 204 11.18 2.66 -12.25
C LYS A 204 10.18 1.57 -11.94
N VAL A 205 10.10 0.58 -12.80
CA VAL A 205 9.31 -0.62 -12.53
C VAL A 205 10.03 -1.42 -11.44
N GLY A 206 9.47 -1.36 -10.23
CA GLY A 206 10.02 -2.03 -9.05
C GLY A 206 9.27 -3.30 -8.67
N TYR A 207 8.08 -3.50 -9.19
CA TYR A 207 7.16 -4.54 -8.76
C TYR A 207 6.50 -5.22 -9.97
N ASN A 208 6.31 -6.54 -9.88
CA ASN A 208 5.56 -7.33 -10.84
C ASN A 208 4.27 -7.79 -10.17
N HIS A 209 3.17 -7.16 -10.54
CA HIS A 209 1.86 -7.45 -10.01
C HIS A 209 1.08 -8.42 -10.92
N LYS A 210 0.48 -9.47 -10.34
CA LYS A 210 -0.29 -10.47 -11.07
C LYS A 210 -1.77 -10.37 -10.74
N LEU A 211 -2.56 -9.97 -11.72
CA LEU A 211 -4.01 -9.86 -11.61
C LEU A 211 -4.73 -11.13 -12.04
N GLY A 212 -5.92 -11.36 -11.49
CA GLY A 212 -6.83 -12.41 -11.94
C GLY A 212 -6.57 -13.79 -11.34
N ARG A 213 -5.82 -13.88 -10.22
CA ARG A 213 -5.71 -15.14 -9.47
C ARG A 213 -7.08 -15.49 -8.87
N LYS A 214 -7.61 -16.64 -9.29
CA LYS A 214 -8.89 -17.14 -8.78
C LYS A 214 -8.82 -17.34 -7.27
N GLY A 215 -9.78 -16.77 -6.55
CA GLY A 215 -9.85 -16.81 -5.08
C GLY A 215 -9.01 -15.76 -4.37
N SER A 216 -8.31 -14.86 -5.08
CA SER A 216 -7.70 -13.71 -4.44
C SER A 216 -8.74 -12.82 -3.77
N LEU A 217 -8.33 -12.04 -2.78
CA LEU A 217 -9.23 -11.12 -2.07
C LEU A 217 -9.90 -10.13 -3.04
N ILE A 218 -9.15 -9.56 -3.97
CA ILE A 218 -9.67 -8.61 -4.96
C ILE A 218 -10.70 -9.28 -5.87
N GLU A 219 -10.42 -10.47 -6.41
CA GLU A 219 -11.36 -11.18 -7.27
C GLU A 219 -12.63 -11.61 -6.50
N THR A 220 -12.46 -12.02 -5.25
CA THR A 220 -13.59 -12.36 -4.37
C THR A 220 -14.45 -11.13 -4.10
N TYR A 221 -13.85 -9.98 -3.80
CA TYR A 221 -14.59 -8.74 -3.59
C TYR A 221 -15.25 -8.21 -4.86
N LYS A 222 -14.56 -8.22 -5.99
CA LYS A 222 -15.14 -7.81 -7.29
C LYS A 222 -16.34 -8.67 -7.68
N SER A 223 -16.35 -9.95 -7.32
CA SER A 223 -17.47 -10.87 -7.61
C SER A 223 -18.64 -10.73 -6.65
N THR A 224 -18.44 -10.21 -5.44
CA THR A 224 -19.46 -10.12 -4.37
C THR A 224 -19.96 -8.69 -4.13
N ILE A 225 -19.13 -7.70 -4.44
CA ILE A 225 -19.44 -6.28 -4.24
C ILE A 225 -19.73 -5.64 -5.60
N GLY A 226 -20.92 -5.07 -5.74
CA GLY A 226 -21.33 -4.39 -6.97
C GLY A 226 -20.52 -3.12 -7.24
N GLN A 227 -20.52 -2.69 -8.50
CA GLN A 227 -19.84 -1.45 -8.91
C GLN A 227 -20.33 -0.22 -8.15
N GLU A 228 -21.62 -0.16 -7.82
CA GLU A 228 -22.22 0.92 -7.04
C GLU A 228 -21.66 0.98 -5.61
N GLU A 229 -21.44 -0.18 -4.98
CA GLU A 229 -20.85 -0.25 -3.64
C GLU A 229 -19.37 0.17 -3.67
N THR A 230 -18.63 -0.20 -4.70
CA THR A 230 -17.25 0.26 -4.89
C THR A 230 -17.19 1.78 -5.01
N GLN A 231 -18.05 2.37 -5.84
CA GLN A 231 -18.13 3.83 -6.01
C GLN A 231 -18.53 4.51 -4.70
N TRP A 232 -19.46 3.94 -3.95
CA TRP A 232 -19.87 4.45 -2.64
C TRP A 232 -18.70 4.55 -1.65
N TRP A 233 -17.80 3.54 -1.62
CA TRP A 233 -16.61 3.58 -0.76
C TRP A 233 -15.65 4.70 -1.16
N PHE A 234 -15.43 4.92 -2.46
CA PHE A 234 -14.62 6.04 -2.93
C PHE A 234 -15.24 7.38 -2.56
N ASP A 235 -16.54 7.54 -2.77
CA ASP A 235 -17.26 8.79 -2.45
C ASP A 235 -17.27 9.07 -0.95
N LEU A 236 -17.42 8.04 -0.12
CA LEU A 236 -17.34 8.18 1.32
C LEU A 236 -15.96 8.66 1.77
N ALA A 237 -14.89 8.04 1.27
CA ALA A 237 -13.53 8.46 1.57
C ALA A 237 -13.29 9.91 1.14
N LYS A 238 -13.69 10.30 -0.08
CA LYS A 238 -13.60 11.68 -0.57
C LYS A 238 -14.33 12.66 0.34
N ARG A 239 -15.56 12.37 0.73
CA ARG A 239 -16.35 13.25 1.62
C ARG A 239 -15.64 13.53 2.94
N GLU A 240 -15.00 12.54 3.52
CA GLU A 240 -14.33 12.72 4.81
C GLU A 240 -13.15 13.69 4.73
N TYR A 241 -12.38 13.66 3.61
CA TYR A 241 -11.12 14.41 3.51
C TYR A 241 -11.23 15.71 2.71
N PHE A 242 -12.11 15.79 1.71
CA PHE A 242 -12.22 16.96 0.84
C PHE A 242 -13.35 17.91 1.21
N TYR A 243 -14.53 17.44 1.58
CA TYR A 243 -15.66 18.31 1.90
C TYR A 243 -15.51 19.09 3.22
N LYS A 244 -14.63 18.65 4.13
CA LYS A 244 -14.34 19.42 5.36
C LYS A 244 -13.61 20.75 5.06
N GLU A 245 -12.75 20.78 4.05
CA GLU A 245 -12.04 22.00 3.64
C GLU A 245 -12.97 23.01 2.95
N ASP A 246 -13.86 22.53 2.09
CA ASP A 246 -14.84 23.40 1.44
C ASP A 246 -15.79 24.05 2.44
N ARG A 247 -16.26 23.31 3.45
CA ARG A 247 -17.07 23.88 4.53
C ARG A 247 -16.32 24.97 5.32
N LYS A 248 -15.05 24.81 5.59
CA LYS A 248 -14.25 25.84 6.27
C LYS A 248 -14.08 27.10 5.43
N LYS A 249 -13.99 26.97 4.11
CA LYS A 249 -13.90 28.11 3.18
C LYS A 249 -15.25 28.85 3.08
N GLU A 250 -16.36 28.14 3.08
CA GLU A 250 -17.70 28.72 3.08
C GLU A 250 -18.00 29.50 4.37
N TYR A 251 -17.68 28.94 5.54
CA TYR A 251 -17.86 29.65 6.83
C TYR A 251 -17.01 30.92 6.97
N LYS A 252 -15.86 31.00 6.32
CA LYS A 252 -15.04 32.23 6.30
C LYS A 252 -15.56 33.31 5.37
N LYS A 253 -16.43 32.99 4.41
CA LYS A 253 -17.04 33.96 3.50
C LYS A 253 -18.30 34.61 4.04
N GLU A 254 -18.88 34.06 5.12
CA GLU A 254 -20.14 34.54 5.72
C GLU A 254 -19.97 35.36 7.00
N GLU A 255 -18.74 35.73 7.41
CA GLU A 255 -18.59 36.76 8.48
C GLU A 255 -19.02 38.12 7.92
N PRO A 256 -20.11 38.71 8.40
CA PRO A 256 -20.56 40.02 7.92
C PRO A 256 -19.52 41.07 8.28
N GLU A 257 -19.16 41.92 7.30
CA GLU A 257 -18.42 43.15 7.53
C GLU A 257 -19.14 43.93 8.63
N LYS A 258 -18.45 44.17 9.73
CA LYS A 258 -18.95 45.09 10.76
C LYS A 258 -19.02 46.46 10.14
N GLU A 259 -20.23 46.95 9.89
CA GLU A 259 -20.44 48.37 9.60
C GLU A 259 -19.85 49.17 10.78
N GLU A 260 -18.78 49.89 10.50
CA GLU A 260 -18.29 50.96 11.40
C GLU A 260 -19.33 52.09 11.35
N GLU A 261 -20.13 52.23 12.42
CA GLU A 261 -20.93 53.44 12.67
C GLU A 261 -20.00 54.64 12.81
N GLN A 262 -20.20 55.62 11.92
CA GLN A 262 -19.65 56.95 12.00
C GLN A 262 -20.47 57.82 12.97
#